data_064a71cea87a1e070a9af7feb518dfe0
#
_entry.id   064a71cea87a1e070a9af7feb518dfe0
#
_cell.length_a   1.000
_cell.length_b   1.000
_cell.length_c   1.000
_cell.angle_alpha   90.00
_cell.angle_beta   90.00
_cell.angle_gamma   90.00
#
_symmetry.space_group_name_H-M   'P 1'
#
loop_
_entity.id
_entity.type
_entity.pdbx_description
1 polymer ?
#
loop_
_entity_poly.entity_id
_entity_poly.type
_entity_poly.pdbx_seq_one_letter_code
_entity_poly.pdbx_strand_id
1 'polypeptide(L)'
;MYRISKVLNHNGVIVIDLNDQKEYVLLGKGAGFGRKIGERMEKPETCTVYSLQETSSKGDAADLIKSVAPEYFQMANQILNAAEEQFGKVDRSILFPIADHIAFAVERIKRGEQISNPLTEDIQALFYSEFKIACMLKEMLKKEKNIEIDDDEVGYVALHIHSALEEESVSVSMQMARAVRECVSL
;
A
#
# COMPACT_ATOMS: atom_id res chain seq x y z
N MET A 1 -11.57 16.42 -15.02
CA MET A 1 -11.36 15.79 -16.35
C MET A 1 -9.90 15.40 -16.49
N TYR A 2 -9.63 14.16 -16.83
CA TYR A 2 -8.28 13.59 -16.92
C TYR A 2 -7.92 13.21 -18.34
N ARG A 3 -6.63 13.24 -18.67
CA ARG A 3 -6.08 12.69 -19.90
C ARG A 3 -5.09 11.57 -19.54
N ILE A 4 -5.25 10.38 -20.15
CA ILE A 4 -4.40 9.23 -19.88
C ILE A 4 -3.00 9.47 -20.41
N SER A 5 -2.01 9.43 -19.52
CA SER A 5 -0.58 9.49 -19.82
C SER A 5 0.00 8.09 -20.03
N LYS A 6 -0.42 7.11 -19.19
CA LYS A 6 0.04 5.72 -19.27
C LYS A 6 -1.03 4.77 -18.75
N VAL A 7 -1.20 3.63 -19.40
CA VAL A 7 -1.98 2.51 -18.89
C VAL A 7 -1.03 1.56 -18.17
N LEU A 8 -1.25 1.33 -16.86
CA LEU A 8 -0.44 0.44 -16.06
C LEU A 8 -0.87 -1.02 -16.25
N ASN A 9 -2.17 -1.26 -16.09
CA ASN A 9 -2.83 -2.53 -16.32
C ASN A 9 -4.35 -2.32 -16.40
N HIS A 10 -5.15 -3.40 -16.34
CA HIS A 10 -6.62 -3.31 -16.40
C HIS A 10 -7.25 -2.45 -15.30
N ASN A 11 -6.59 -2.27 -14.15
CA ASN A 11 -7.15 -1.61 -12.97
C ASN A 11 -6.38 -0.34 -12.56
N GLY A 12 -5.42 0.11 -13.35
CA GLY A 12 -4.62 1.26 -13.04
C GLY A 12 -4.18 2.06 -14.27
N VAL A 13 -4.26 3.37 -14.17
CA VAL A 13 -3.78 4.32 -15.17
C VAL A 13 -3.06 5.49 -14.53
N ILE A 14 -2.06 6.04 -15.21
CA ILE A 14 -1.50 7.35 -14.91
C ILE A 14 -2.21 8.37 -15.79
N VAL A 15 -2.64 9.44 -15.19
CA VAL A 15 -3.39 10.50 -15.85
C VAL A 15 -2.83 11.87 -15.51
N ILE A 16 -3.07 12.83 -16.40
CA ILE A 16 -2.84 14.26 -16.16
C ILE A 16 -4.20 14.91 -15.93
N ASP A 17 -4.39 15.58 -14.80
CA ASP A 17 -5.58 16.40 -14.60
C ASP A 17 -5.49 17.65 -15.49
N LEU A 18 -6.54 17.90 -16.28
CA LEU A 18 -6.56 19.02 -17.23
C LEU A 18 -6.74 20.38 -16.54
N ASN A 19 -7.10 20.41 -15.25
CA ASN A 19 -7.28 21.65 -14.49
C ASN A 19 -5.96 22.17 -13.91
N ASP A 20 -5.19 21.26 -13.26
CA ASP A 20 -3.96 21.64 -12.55
C ASP A 20 -2.67 21.18 -13.27
N GLN A 21 -2.80 20.42 -14.36
CA GLN A 21 -1.71 19.86 -15.18
C GLN A 21 -0.77 18.93 -14.40
N LYS A 22 -1.23 18.36 -13.29
CA LYS A 22 -0.45 17.43 -12.46
C LYS A 22 -0.74 15.99 -12.80
N GLU A 23 0.23 15.12 -12.49
CA GLU A 23 0.09 13.68 -12.68
C GLU A 23 -0.50 13.00 -11.46
N TYR A 24 -1.42 12.06 -11.72
CA TYR A 24 -2.10 11.25 -10.73
C TYR A 24 -2.14 9.79 -11.16
N VAL A 25 -2.23 8.87 -10.20
CA VAL A 25 -2.58 7.47 -10.45
C VAL A 25 -4.04 7.26 -10.09
N LEU A 26 -4.82 6.69 -11.00
CA LEU A 26 -6.15 6.19 -10.72
C LEU A 26 -6.08 4.68 -10.57
N LEU A 27 -6.47 4.17 -9.41
CA LEU A 27 -6.55 2.74 -9.11
C LEU A 27 -8.00 2.36 -8.80
N GLY A 28 -8.49 1.34 -9.48
CA GLY A 28 -9.83 0.80 -9.29
C GLY A 28 -10.20 -0.18 -10.37
N LYS A 29 -11.23 -0.99 -10.12
CA LYS A 29 -11.66 -2.04 -11.04
C LYS A 29 -12.02 -1.47 -12.41
N GLY A 30 -11.31 -1.94 -13.44
CA GLY A 30 -11.54 -1.56 -14.82
C GLY A 30 -11.00 -0.18 -15.23
N ALA A 31 -10.28 0.53 -14.36
CA ALA A 31 -9.75 1.87 -14.63
C ALA A 31 -8.95 1.96 -15.94
N GLY A 32 -8.17 0.93 -16.24
CA GLY A 32 -7.34 0.86 -17.45
C GLY A 32 -7.89 -0.06 -18.54
N PHE A 33 -9.03 -0.73 -18.29
CA PHE A 33 -9.56 -1.70 -19.24
C PHE A 33 -10.01 -1.04 -20.54
N GLY A 34 -9.42 -1.47 -21.65
CA GLY A 34 -9.74 -0.93 -22.98
C GLY A 34 -9.29 0.52 -23.22
N ARG A 35 -8.58 1.14 -22.29
CA ARG A 35 -8.13 2.53 -22.36
C ARG A 35 -6.89 2.71 -23.22
N LYS A 36 -6.76 3.90 -23.82
CA LYS A 36 -5.63 4.28 -24.67
C LYS A 36 -4.94 5.55 -24.15
N ILE A 37 -3.64 5.64 -24.38
CA ILE A 37 -2.88 6.85 -24.10
C ILE A 37 -3.45 8.03 -24.90
N GLY A 38 -3.57 9.18 -24.26
CA GLY A 38 -4.15 10.40 -24.83
C GLY A 38 -5.69 10.49 -24.72
N GLU A 39 -6.37 9.42 -24.35
CA GLU A 39 -7.83 9.41 -24.15
C GLU A 39 -8.20 10.32 -22.98
N ARG A 40 -9.32 11.02 -23.10
CA ARG A 40 -9.90 11.81 -22.03
C ARG A 40 -10.91 10.95 -21.26
N MET A 41 -10.89 11.06 -19.94
CA MET A 41 -11.82 10.35 -19.07
C MET A 41 -12.23 11.18 -17.85
N GLU A 42 -13.40 10.90 -17.35
CA GLU A 42 -13.80 11.31 -16.00
C GLU A 42 -13.33 10.26 -15.00
N LYS A 43 -13.20 10.67 -13.72
CA LYS A 43 -12.88 9.73 -12.65
C LYS A 43 -14.03 8.75 -12.49
N PRO A 44 -13.82 7.43 -12.66
CA PRO A 44 -14.83 6.44 -12.30
C PRO A 44 -15.09 6.47 -10.78
N GLU A 45 -16.34 6.33 -10.35
CA GLU A 45 -16.70 6.33 -8.92
C GLU A 45 -15.95 5.26 -8.11
N THR A 46 -15.66 4.13 -8.75
CA THR A 46 -14.94 2.99 -8.16
C THR A 46 -13.43 3.18 -8.07
N CYS A 47 -12.90 4.32 -8.54
CA CYS A 47 -11.46 4.58 -8.57
C CYS A 47 -11.04 5.55 -7.48
N THR A 48 -9.93 5.23 -6.84
CA THR A 48 -9.21 6.14 -5.95
C THR A 48 -8.12 6.88 -6.73
N VAL A 49 -7.94 8.16 -6.42
CA VAL A 49 -6.94 9.05 -7.03
C VAL A 49 -5.80 9.25 -6.06
N TYR A 50 -4.58 9.09 -6.54
CA TYR A 50 -3.35 9.31 -5.78
C TYR A 50 -2.46 10.32 -6.49
N SER A 51 -1.95 11.30 -5.76
CA SER A 51 -1.01 12.28 -6.30
C SER A 51 0.37 11.65 -6.51
N LEU A 52 0.96 11.89 -7.68
CA LEU A 52 2.37 11.51 -7.95
C LEU A 52 3.36 12.60 -7.51
N GLN A 53 2.88 13.68 -6.92
CA GLN A 53 3.72 14.78 -6.41
C GLN A 53 4.12 14.60 -4.95
N GLU A 54 3.64 13.55 -4.31
CA GLU A 54 3.97 13.26 -2.93
C GLU A 54 5.38 12.69 -2.81
N THR A 55 6.15 13.26 -1.90
CA THR A 55 7.49 12.78 -1.53
C THR A 55 7.37 12.08 -0.19
N SER A 56 7.71 10.80 -0.14
CA SER A 56 7.78 10.06 1.11
C SER A 56 9.24 9.93 1.58
N SER A 57 9.44 9.55 2.83
CA SER A 57 10.77 9.26 3.39
C SER A 57 11.51 8.11 2.66
N LYS A 58 10.82 7.35 1.81
CA LYS A 58 11.37 6.23 1.02
C LYS A 58 11.52 6.54 -0.48
N GLY A 59 11.23 7.75 -0.92
CA GLY A 59 11.37 8.14 -2.32
C GLY A 59 10.18 8.91 -2.87
N ASP A 60 10.33 9.34 -4.11
CA ASP A 60 9.29 10.08 -4.82
C ASP A 60 8.24 9.10 -5.36
N ALA A 61 6.97 9.38 -5.18
CA ALA A 61 5.86 8.57 -5.67
C ALA A 61 5.97 8.31 -7.19
N ALA A 62 6.45 9.31 -7.94
CA ALA A 62 6.69 9.22 -9.37
C ALA A 62 7.78 8.20 -9.75
N ASP A 63 8.76 7.96 -8.88
CA ASP A 63 9.81 6.96 -9.14
C ASP A 63 9.35 5.57 -8.71
N LEU A 64 8.63 5.46 -7.60
CA LEU A 64 8.07 4.19 -7.14
C LEU A 64 7.07 3.61 -8.16
N ILE A 65 6.22 4.45 -8.77
CA ILE A 65 5.26 3.98 -9.78
C ILE A 65 5.93 3.46 -11.06
N LYS A 66 7.20 3.78 -11.28
CA LYS A 66 7.99 3.27 -12.41
C LYS A 66 8.73 1.97 -12.09
N SER A 67 9.15 1.80 -10.83
CA SER A 67 10.01 0.70 -10.38
C SER A 67 9.21 -0.47 -9.78
N VAL A 68 8.08 -0.20 -9.15
CA VAL A 68 7.23 -1.19 -8.49
C VAL A 68 6.17 -1.69 -9.47
N ALA A 69 5.95 -3.00 -9.52
CA ALA A 69 4.95 -3.59 -10.40
C ALA A 69 3.53 -3.15 -10.04
N PRO A 70 2.68 -2.85 -11.04
CA PRO A 70 1.34 -2.28 -10.82
C PRO A 70 0.42 -3.10 -9.93
N GLU A 71 0.57 -4.42 -9.89
CA GLU A 71 -0.22 -5.30 -9.04
C GLU A 71 -0.02 -5.03 -7.55
N TYR A 72 1.16 -4.63 -7.12
CA TYR A 72 1.42 -4.32 -5.70
C TYR A 72 0.74 -3.03 -5.25
N PHE A 73 0.60 -2.05 -6.14
CA PHE A 73 -0.24 -0.87 -5.87
C PHE A 73 -1.72 -1.24 -5.75
N GLN A 74 -2.19 -2.23 -6.52
CA GLN A 74 -3.57 -2.70 -6.39
C GLN A 74 -3.81 -3.42 -5.08
N MET A 75 -2.87 -4.28 -4.64
CA MET A 75 -2.95 -4.94 -3.33
C MET A 75 -2.96 -3.91 -2.20
N ALA A 76 -2.05 -2.94 -2.24
CA ALA A 76 -2.00 -1.84 -1.28
C ALA A 76 -3.31 -1.03 -1.26
N ASN A 77 -3.87 -0.70 -2.43
CA ASN A 77 -5.16 0.01 -2.53
C ASN A 77 -6.33 -0.79 -1.92
N GLN A 78 -6.37 -2.12 -2.10
CA GLN A 78 -7.39 -2.96 -1.48
C GLN A 78 -7.26 -2.98 0.05
N ILE A 79 -6.05 -3.06 0.57
CA ILE A 79 -5.76 -2.98 2.01
C ILE A 79 -6.23 -1.63 2.57
N LEU A 80 -5.89 -0.53 1.91
CA LEU A 80 -6.30 0.81 2.32
C LEU A 80 -7.82 1.03 2.25
N ASN A 81 -8.49 0.45 1.26
CA ASN A 81 -9.95 0.49 1.19
C ASN A 81 -10.58 -0.23 2.40
N ALA A 82 -10.09 -1.42 2.74
CA ALA A 82 -10.56 -2.16 3.92
C ALA A 82 -10.27 -1.41 5.24
N ALA A 83 -9.11 -0.76 5.34
CA ALA A 83 -8.78 0.08 6.49
C ALA A 83 -9.74 1.28 6.59
N GLU A 84 -10.04 1.95 5.48
CA GLU A 84 -10.97 3.09 5.47
C GLU A 84 -12.40 2.68 5.80
N GLU A 85 -12.85 1.50 5.35
CA GLU A 85 -14.16 0.95 5.71
C GLU A 85 -14.27 0.68 7.22
N GLN A 86 -13.19 0.23 7.86
CA GLN A 86 -13.20 -0.11 9.28
C GLN A 86 -12.95 1.09 10.19
N PHE A 87 -12.03 1.97 9.84
CA PHE A 87 -11.55 3.03 10.72
C PHE A 87 -12.03 4.43 10.32
N GLY A 88 -12.61 4.58 9.14
CA GLY A 88 -12.94 5.88 8.56
C GLY A 88 -11.76 6.47 7.78
N LYS A 89 -11.44 7.75 8.01
CA LYS A 89 -10.39 8.43 7.25
C LYS A 89 -9.01 7.81 7.49
N VAL A 90 -8.31 7.53 6.40
CA VAL A 90 -6.94 6.98 6.37
C VAL A 90 -6.07 7.87 5.50
N ASP A 91 -4.83 8.14 5.92
CA ASP A 91 -3.85 8.79 5.05
C ASP A 91 -3.49 7.87 3.88
N ARG A 92 -3.98 8.21 2.70
CA ARG A 92 -3.80 7.41 1.50
C ARG A 92 -2.39 7.53 0.89
N SER A 93 -1.56 8.47 1.33
CA SER A 93 -0.18 8.63 0.85
C SER A 93 0.68 7.39 1.13
N ILE A 94 0.32 6.60 2.14
CA ILE A 94 1.01 5.33 2.47
C ILE A 94 0.82 4.23 1.42
N LEU A 95 0.01 4.43 0.38
CA LEU A 95 -0.10 3.48 -0.75
C LEU A 95 1.29 3.11 -1.28
N PHE A 96 2.12 4.12 -1.52
CA PHE A 96 3.45 3.93 -2.13
C PHE A 96 4.40 3.16 -1.20
N PRO A 97 4.55 3.52 0.09
CA PRO A 97 5.33 2.73 1.05
C PRO A 97 4.85 1.29 1.22
N ILE A 98 3.53 1.04 1.24
CA ILE A 98 3.00 -0.33 1.33
C ILE A 98 3.33 -1.12 0.06
N ALA A 99 3.09 -0.57 -1.12
CA ALA A 99 3.36 -1.24 -2.38
C ALA A 99 4.85 -1.58 -2.54
N ASP A 100 5.74 -0.66 -2.16
CA ASP A 100 7.18 -0.87 -2.12
C ASP A 100 7.57 -1.99 -1.16
N HIS A 101 7.01 -1.98 0.07
CA HIS A 101 7.22 -3.04 1.04
C HIS A 101 6.80 -4.41 0.51
N ILE A 102 5.62 -4.51 -0.11
CA ILE A 102 5.12 -5.76 -0.71
C ILE A 102 6.08 -6.25 -1.81
N ALA A 103 6.53 -5.35 -2.69
CA ALA A 103 7.46 -5.70 -3.75
C ALA A 103 8.78 -6.25 -3.19
N PHE A 104 9.36 -5.60 -2.18
CA PHE A 104 10.57 -6.06 -1.52
C PHE A 104 10.38 -7.41 -0.80
N ALA A 105 9.25 -7.60 -0.11
CA ALA A 105 8.93 -8.86 0.55
C ALA A 105 8.89 -10.01 -0.46
N VAL A 106 8.19 -9.81 -1.58
CA VAL A 106 8.09 -10.81 -2.65
C VAL A 106 9.47 -11.15 -3.24
N GLU A 107 10.32 -10.15 -3.47
CA GLU A 107 11.68 -10.38 -3.98
C GLU A 107 12.56 -11.17 -3.00
N ARG A 108 12.49 -10.87 -1.69
CA ARG A 108 13.20 -11.62 -0.64
C ARG A 108 12.74 -13.08 -0.61
N ILE A 109 11.45 -13.31 -0.59
CA ILE A 109 10.87 -14.67 -0.52
C ILE A 109 11.28 -15.50 -1.74
N LYS A 110 11.28 -14.90 -2.93
CA LYS A 110 11.76 -15.59 -4.15
C LYS A 110 13.24 -16.01 -4.07
N ARG A 111 14.04 -15.29 -3.29
CA ARG A 111 15.44 -15.64 -3.02
C ARG A 111 15.62 -16.63 -1.87
N GLY A 112 14.51 -17.05 -1.23
CA GLY A 112 14.55 -17.90 -0.03
C GLY A 112 14.96 -17.12 1.24
N GLU A 113 14.90 -15.81 1.21
CA GLU A 113 15.19 -14.92 2.33
C GLU A 113 13.88 -14.57 3.04
N GLN A 114 13.78 -14.87 4.34
CA GLN A 114 12.67 -14.40 5.18
C GLN A 114 13.21 -13.40 6.20
N ILE A 115 12.39 -12.41 6.52
CA ILE A 115 12.70 -11.51 7.63
C ILE A 115 12.27 -12.17 8.94
N SER A 116 12.89 -11.74 10.03
CA SER A 116 12.42 -12.02 11.39
C SER A 116 12.13 -10.69 12.08
N ASN A 117 10.92 -10.54 12.55
CA ASN A 117 10.51 -9.37 13.33
C ASN A 117 10.20 -9.81 14.76
N PRO A 118 11.09 -9.56 15.72
CA PRO A 118 10.90 -9.98 17.10
C PRO A 118 9.72 -9.29 17.80
N LEU A 119 9.11 -8.30 17.16
CA LEU A 119 7.97 -7.54 17.68
C LEU A 119 6.62 -8.00 17.08
N THR A 120 6.60 -9.02 16.25
CA THR A 120 5.39 -9.45 15.54
C THR A 120 4.23 -9.76 16.48
N GLU A 121 4.48 -10.50 17.58
CA GLU A 121 3.47 -10.82 18.59
C GLU A 121 2.96 -9.55 19.30
N ASP A 122 3.86 -8.62 19.62
CA ASP A 122 3.50 -7.35 20.26
C ASP A 122 2.69 -6.47 19.31
N ILE A 123 3.08 -6.41 18.03
CA ILE A 123 2.34 -5.68 16.98
C ILE A 123 0.93 -6.28 16.83
N GLN A 124 0.83 -7.60 16.77
CA GLN A 124 -0.46 -8.28 16.66
C GLN A 124 -1.36 -8.02 17.88
N ALA A 125 -0.79 -7.96 19.08
CA ALA A 125 -1.54 -7.69 20.30
C ALA A 125 -1.99 -6.22 20.40
N LEU A 126 -1.11 -5.26 20.06
CA LEU A 126 -1.38 -3.84 20.18
C LEU A 126 -2.24 -3.29 19.04
N PHE A 127 -2.00 -3.76 17.84
CA PHE A 127 -2.63 -3.28 16.60
C PHE A 127 -3.43 -4.40 15.94
N TYR A 128 -4.23 -5.11 16.75
CA TYR A 128 -4.96 -6.30 16.30
C TYR A 128 -5.85 -6.06 15.08
N SER A 129 -6.55 -4.93 15.07
CA SER A 129 -7.47 -4.60 13.97
C SER A 129 -6.75 -4.30 12.66
N GLU A 130 -5.65 -3.57 12.73
CA GLU A 130 -4.77 -3.27 11.60
C GLU A 130 -4.08 -4.55 11.10
N PHE A 131 -3.61 -5.39 12.03
CA PHE A 131 -3.01 -6.69 11.70
C PHE A 131 -3.99 -7.61 10.97
N LYS A 132 -5.24 -7.65 11.42
CA LYS A 132 -6.30 -8.42 10.78
C LYS A 132 -6.55 -7.96 9.33
N ILE A 133 -6.56 -6.66 9.08
CA ILE A 133 -6.67 -6.11 7.72
C ILE A 133 -5.43 -6.47 6.91
N ALA A 134 -4.24 -6.31 7.48
CA ALA A 134 -2.97 -6.63 6.81
C ALA A 134 -2.87 -8.10 6.39
N CYS A 135 -3.54 -9.03 7.11
CA CYS A 135 -3.61 -10.44 6.74
C CYS A 135 -4.24 -10.69 5.35
N MET A 136 -5.02 -9.75 4.80
CA MET A 136 -5.54 -9.84 3.43
C MET A 136 -4.41 -10.03 2.41
N LEU A 137 -3.22 -9.49 2.70
CA LEU A 137 -2.06 -9.63 1.82
C LEU A 137 -1.64 -11.09 1.62
N LYS A 138 -1.78 -11.94 2.65
CA LYS A 138 -1.47 -13.39 2.54
C LYS A 138 -2.32 -14.06 1.47
N GLU A 139 -3.64 -13.79 1.50
CA GLU A 139 -4.58 -14.38 0.54
C GLU A 139 -4.34 -13.85 -0.87
N MET A 140 -4.11 -12.54 -1.01
CA MET A 140 -3.84 -11.91 -2.31
C MET A 140 -2.57 -12.47 -2.95
N LEU A 141 -1.46 -12.53 -2.22
CA LEU A 141 -0.19 -13.05 -2.73
C LEU A 141 -0.26 -14.55 -3.03
N LYS A 142 -0.95 -15.33 -2.18
CA LYS A 142 -1.17 -16.75 -2.44
C LYS A 142 -1.97 -16.97 -3.72
N LYS A 143 -3.05 -16.23 -3.90
CA LYS A 143 -3.95 -16.34 -5.06
C LYS A 143 -3.31 -15.87 -6.36
N GLU A 144 -2.64 -14.72 -6.33
CA GLU A 144 -2.17 -14.05 -7.56
C GLU A 144 -0.75 -14.47 -7.97
N LYS A 145 0.09 -14.83 -7.00
CA LYS A 145 1.52 -15.11 -7.21
C LYS A 145 1.95 -16.51 -6.75
N ASN A 146 1.07 -17.24 -6.05
CA ASN A 146 1.39 -18.48 -5.35
C ASN A 146 2.57 -18.32 -4.36
N ILE A 147 2.62 -17.17 -3.68
CA ILE A 147 3.62 -16.82 -2.67
C ILE A 147 2.95 -16.84 -1.30
N GLU A 148 3.62 -17.46 -0.33
CA GLU A 148 3.25 -17.45 1.08
C GLU A 148 4.14 -16.49 1.83
N ILE A 149 3.52 -15.59 2.60
CA ILE A 149 4.20 -14.68 3.52
C ILE A 149 3.84 -15.05 4.95
N ASP A 150 4.77 -14.79 5.85
CA ASP A 150 4.59 -15.02 7.28
C ASP A 150 3.98 -13.81 8.01
N ASP A 151 3.79 -13.95 9.32
CA ASP A 151 3.25 -12.90 10.16
C ASP A 151 4.23 -11.74 10.36
N ASP A 152 5.52 -11.97 10.19
CA ASP A 152 6.55 -10.93 10.32
C ASP A 152 6.39 -9.87 9.22
N GLU A 153 6.13 -10.28 7.99
CA GLU A 153 5.84 -9.36 6.88
C GLU A 153 4.47 -8.66 7.07
N VAL A 154 3.46 -9.38 7.53
CA VAL A 154 2.14 -8.82 7.85
C VAL A 154 2.23 -7.75 8.93
N GLY A 155 3.06 -7.96 9.94
CA GLY A 155 3.31 -7.00 11.02
C GLY A 155 3.78 -5.63 10.50
N TYR A 156 4.67 -5.61 9.50
CA TYR A 156 5.10 -4.34 8.89
C TYR A 156 3.97 -3.64 8.15
N VAL A 157 3.12 -4.39 7.45
CA VAL A 157 1.94 -3.79 6.78
C VAL A 157 0.96 -3.23 7.80
N ALA A 158 0.74 -3.94 8.92
CA ALA A 158 -0.10 -3.46 10.02
C ALA A 158 0.43 -2.13 10.61
N LEU A 159 1.74 -1.99 10.78
CA LEU A 159 2.37 -0.75 11.22
C LEU A 159 2.19 0.40 10.22
N HIS A 160 2.23 0.12 8.93
CA HIS A 160 1.91 1.13 7.91
C HIS A 160 0.46 1.59 8.02
N ILE A 161 -0.49 0.66 8.20
CA ILE A 161 -1.91 1.02 8.40
C ILE A 161 -2.06 1.88 9.66
N HIS A 162 -1.47 1.46 10.78
CA HIS A 162 -1.55 2.21 12.03
C HIS A 162 -0.99 3.63 11.89
N SER A 163 0.18 3.78 11.25
CA SER A 163 0.78 5.09 11.01
C SER A 163 -0.09 6.02 10.15
N ALA A 164 -0.92 5.46 9.29
CA ALA A 164 -1.86 6.22 8.46
C ALA A 164 -3.11 6.69 9.22
N LEU A 165 -3.43 6.04 10.33
CA LEU A 165 -4.55 6.42 11.19
C LEU A 165 -4.17 7.55 12.14
N GLU A 166 -2.96 7.48 12.70
CA GLU A 166 -2.47 8.39 13.75
C GLU A 166 -1.66 9.58 13.20
N GLU A 167 -1.48 9.67 11.87
CA GLU A 167 -0.59 10.65 11.22
C GLU A 167 0.86 10.59 11.75
N GLU A 168 1.27 9.41 12.26
CA GLU A 168 2.59 9.15 12.82
C GLU A 168 3.47 8.35 11.85
N SER A 169 4.76 8.32 12.09
CA SER A 169 5.67 7.47 11.30
C SER A 169 5.64 6.02 11.78
N VAL A 170 5.85 5.07 10.87
CA VAL A 170 6.02 3.64 11.20
C VAL A 170 7.11 3.42 12.27
N SER A 171 8.14 4.27 12.29
CA SER A 171 9.20 4.24 13.30
C SER A 171 8.67 4.49 14.71
N VAL A 172 7.71 5.42 14.87
CA VAL A 172 7.07 5.70 16.17
C VAL A 172 6.24 4.51 16.61
N SER A 173 5.42 3.95 15.72
CA SER A 173 4.61 2.76 16.03
C SER A 173 5.49 1.55 16.43
N MET A 174 6.65 1.36 15.78
CA MET A 174 7.65 0.36 16.17
C MET A 174 8.23 0.61 17.57
N GLN A 175 8.52 1.88 17.90
CA GLN A 175 9.02 2.24 19.23
C GLN A 175 7.97 1.99 20.31
N MET A 176 6.68 2.24 20.04
CA MET A 176 5.59 1.92 20.95
C MET A 176 5.52 0.42 21.24
N ALA A 177 5.53 -0.42 20.21
CA ALA A 177 5.54 -1.87 20.36
C ALA A 177 6.72 -2.36 21.21
N ARG A 178 7.92 -1.81 20.96
CA ARG A 178 9.12 -2.12 21.75
C ARG A 178 8.99 -1.68 23.22
N ALA A 179 8.52 -0.46 23.47
CA ALA A 179 8.33 0.06 24.84
C ALA A 179 7.35 -0.78 25.65
N VAL A 180 6.22 -1.19 25.03
CA VAL A 180 5.24 -2.07 25.71
C VAL A 180 5.86 -3.41 26.03
N ARG A 181 6.60 -4.04 25.12
CA ARG A 181 7.32 -5.29 25.40
C ARG A 181 8.28 -5.17 26.58
N GLU A 182 9.07 -4.11 26.62
CA GLU A 182 10.03 -3.86 27.72
C GLU A 182 9.30 -3.69 29.06
N CYS A 183 8.14 -3.02 29.09
CA CYS A 183 7.34 -2.84 30.30
C CYS A 183 6.67 -4.14 30.78
N VAL A 184 6.28 -5.03 29.88
CA VAL A 184 5.61 -6.30 30.23
C VAL A 184 6.61 -7.38 30.62
N SER A 185 7.86 -7.27 30.20
CA SER A 185 8.95 -8.22 30.49
C SER A 185 9.62 -7.99 31.85
N LEU A 186 9.19 -6.98 32.62
CA LEU A 186 9.60 -6.70 34.01
C LEU A 186 8.65 -7.37 35.02
#